data_dd43652a62eab0cf821bb3d3fd727dc6
#
_entry.id   dd43652a62eab0cf821bb3d3fd727dc6
#
_cell.length_a   1.000
_cell.length_b   1.000
_cell.length_c   1.000
_cell.angle_alpha   90.00
_cell.angle_beta   90.00
_cell.angle_gamma   90.00
#
_symmetry.space_group_name_H-M   'P 1'
#
loop_
_entity.id
_entity.type
_entity.pdbx_description
1 polymer ?
#
loop_
_entity_poly.entity_id
_entity_poly.type
_entity_poly.pdbx_seq_one_letter_code
_entity_poly.pdbx_strand_id
1 'polypeptide(L)'
;MLLTDLTSRCGCRANSEPRTLGPAGGTHAVRHCRMDTDYLIVGAGAMGMAFADTILNETPEATLTIVDRQGRPGGHWNDAYPFVRLHQPSAFYGVNSRPLGNDVKDALGWNAGLYELASGAEIVAYYDHLMHRDFLPSGRVTYLPMTEYEPATGDLVSLTTGARSNVNATTLVDATYMNVIVPSQRPPGYDVAAGVRCTPLNDLPKLGQPADGYTVIGAGKTGADACLWLLRNGVDPDQIRWIMPRDSWYIDRKTIQPGDFFEGTAERFITQFKHIAESDSIADLFARLEADGILLRLSTDVEPTMYRCSTVTQNELVQLRRISDVVRLGRVQRIDINQIVLDDGVVPTSSDTAHIDCTADGLARRPPKQVFDGNRITLQTVRHCQQVFSAAFIAHCEAAYDTADEKNHFCGVVPHPDVATDWIRTAHGNSLNSAKWGADPALQAWLANSRLDGFSSTDTPSDELITLMMGALDHAEPALAKLEQYVAELDVAGK
;
A
#
# COMPACT_ATOMS: atom_id res chain seq x y z
N MET A 1 -1.00 -1.49 -35.23
CA MET A 1 -1.08 -0.16 -35.86
C MET A 1 -0.77 0.92 -34.81
N LEU A 2 0.28 0.74 -34.00
CA LEU A 2 0.65 1.63 -32.86
C LEU A 2 2.17 1.89 -32.79
N LEU A 3 2.95 1.49 -33.79
CA LEU A 3 4.42 1.65 -33.83
C LEU A 3 4.91 2.77 -34.74
N THR A 4 4.02 3.47 -35.45
CA THR A 4 4.39 4.51 -36.44
C THR A 4 4.30 5.95 -35.91
N ASP A 5 3.79 6.18 -34.70
CA ASP A 5 3.56 7.55 -34.20
C ASP A 5 4.63 8.09 -33.24
N LEU A 6 5.59 7.25 -32.83
CA LEU A 6 6.69 7.67 -31.94
C LEU A 6 7.78 8.50 -32.65
N THR A 7 7.82 8.47 -33.97
CA THR A 7 8.83 9.21 -34.75
C THR A 7 8.42 10.65 -35.11
N SER A 8 7.16 11.02 -34.95
CA SER A 8 6.64 12.34 -35.35
C SER A 8 6.72 13.41 -34.24
N ARG A 9 6.93 13.04 -32.97
CA ARG A 9 7.03 13.99 -31.86
C ARG A 9 8.46 14.28 -31.39
N CYS A 10 9.47 13.51 -31.86
CA CYS A 10 10.86 13.91 -31.68
C CYS A 10 11.22 14.97 -32.70
N GLY A 11 11.48 16.20 -32.26
CA GLY A 11 11.87 17.34 -33.09
C GLY A 11 13.26 17.18 -33.76
N CYS A 12 13.55 16.05 -34.35
CA CYS A 12 14.74 15.82 -35.18
C CYS A 12 14.49 16.35 -36.57
N ARG A 13 14.90 17.62 -36.85
CA ARG A 13 15.01 18.11 -38.22
C ARG A 13 15.96 17.22 -39.00
N ALA A 14 15.45 16.51 -39.99
CA ALA A 14 16.24 15.77 -40.94
C ALA A 14 16.89 16.78 -41.92
N ASN A 15 18.20 17.01 -41.79
CA ASN A 15 18.99 17.57 -42.86
C ASN A 15 19.30 16.43 -43.85
N SER A 16 18.56 16.41 -44.94
CA SER A 16 18.75 15.47 -46.05
C SER A 16 19.83 16.01 -47.00
N GLU A 17 21.04 15.49 -46.93
CA GLU A 17 21.94 15.43 -48.07
C GLU A 17 22.10 13.98 -48.53
N PRO A 18 22.00 13.70 -49.84
CA PRO A 18 22.14 12.34 -50.36
C PRO A 18 23.62 11.93 -50.38
N ARG A 19 24.01 10.92 -49.60
CA ARG A 19 25.31 10.27 -49.73
C ARG A 19 25.16 8.87 -50.31
N THR A 20 25.92 8.63 -51.35
CA THR A 20 26.13 7.39 -52.08
C THR A 20 26.52 6.21 -51.20
N LEU A 21 25.93 5.06 -51.49
CA LEU A 21 26.18 3.75 -50.91
C LEU A 21 27.60 3.24 -51.17
N GLY A 22 28.39 2.96 -50.13
CA GLY A 22 29.61 2.12 -50.15
C GLY A 22 29.45 0.98 -49.15
N PRO A 23 30.04 -0.20 -49.37
CA PRO A 23 29.79 -1.40 -48.59
C PRO A 23 30.68 -1.52 -47.37
N ALA A 24 30.14 -2.16 -46.34
CA ALA A 24 30.75 -2.84 -45.21
C ALA A 24 31.02 -2.04 -43.90
N GLY A 25 30.51 -2.57 -42.80
CA GLY A 25 31.01 -2.39 -41.44
C GLY A 25 30.39 -1.25 -40.66
N GLY A 26 29.06 -1.23 -40.56
CA GLY A 26 28.38 -0.24 -39.73
C GLY A 26 28.20 -0.73 -38.29
N THR A 27 29.01 -0.21 -37.37
CA THR A 27 28.59 -0.10 -35.97
C THR A 27 27.29 0.72 -35.94
N HIS A 28 26.19 0.09 -35.53
CA HIS A 28 24.92 0.81 -35.31
C HIS A 28 25.17 1.82 -34.19
N ALA A 29 25.37 3.09 -34.57
CA ALA A 29 25.29 4.20 -33.65
C ALA A 29 23.88 4.20 -33.08
N VAL A 30 23.72 3.78 -31.83
CA VAL A 30 22.49 3.92 -31.08
C VAL A 30 22.17 5.40 -31.00
N ARG A 31 21.18 5.86 -31.76
CA ARG A 31 20.68 7.22 -31.63
C ARG A 31 20.04 7.34 -30.28
N HIS A 32 20.75 7.95 -29.33
CA HIS A 32 20.16 8.36 -28.06
C HIS A 32 19.12 9.47 -28.37
N CYS A 33 17.83 9.08 -28.38
CA CYS A 33 16.77 10.05 -28.40
C CYS A 33 16.70 10.64 -26.97
N ARG A 34 17.09 11.90 -26.80
CA ARG A 34 17.00 12.62 -25.53
C ARG A 34 15.56 13.13 -25.41
N MET A 35 14.88 12.72 -24.34
CA MET A 35 13.56 13.25 -23.95
C MET A 35 13.75 14.22 -22.80
N ASP A 36 13.19 15.43 -22.92
CA ASP A 36 13.17 16.40 -21.83
C ASP A 36 11.81 16.31 -21.12
N THR A 37 11.80 16.37 -19.80
CA THR A 37 10.58 16.30 -18.98
C THR A 37 10.82 17.02 -17.64
N ASP A 38 9.78 17.57 -17.04
CA ASP A 38 9.92 18.17 -15.71
C ASP A 38 10.05 17.07 -14.65
N TYR A 39 9.25 16.02 -14.75
CA TYR A 39 9.26 14.90 -13.79
C TYR A 39 9.49 13.55 -14.49
N LEU A 40 10.50 12.81 -14.04
CA LEU A 40 10.64 11.37 -14.35
C LEU A 40 10.12 10.58 -13.15
N ILE A 41 8.96 9.92 -13.33
CA ILE A 41 8.33 9.09 -12.29
C ILE A 41 8.69 7.63 -12.55
N VAL A 42 9.40 7.03 -11.61
CA VAL A 42 9.78 5.61 -11.65
C VAL A 42 8.76 4.79 -10.87
N GLY A 43 7.90 4.05 -11.60
CA GLY A 43 6.81 3.24 -11.09
C GLY A 43 5.43 3.84 -11.38
N ALA A 44 4.63 3.14 -12.20
CA ALA A 44 3.22 3.44 -12.50
C ALA A 44 2.27 2.68 -11.53
N GLY A 45 2.72 2.43 -10.31
CA GLY A 45 1.89 1.89 -9.23
C GLY A 45 1.01 2.96 -8.59
N ALA A 46 0.25 2.58 -7.58
CA ALA A 46 -0.74 3.45 -6.93
C ALA A 46 -0.15 4.80 -6.50
N MET A 47 1.03 4.81 -5.88
CA MET A 47 1.68 6.05 -5.43
C MET A 47 2.15 6.92 -6.61
N GLY A 48 2.79 6.32 -7.63
CA GLY A 48 3.22 7.06 -8.81
C GLY A 48 2.07 7.68 -9.59
N MET A 49 0.94 6.96 -9.69
CA MET A 49 -0.27 7.45 -10.33
C MET A 49 -0.94 8.57 -9.53
N ALA A 50 -0.99 8.46 -8.19
CA ALA A 50 -1.56 9.50 -7.33
C ALA A 50 -0.70 10.78 -7.33
N PHE A 51 0.63 10.65 -7.35
CA PHE A 51 1.54 11.77 -7.50
C PHE A 51 1.34 12.45 -8.87
N ALA A 52 1.33 11.67 -9.95
CA ALA A 52 1.16 12.19 -11.31
C ALA A 52 -0.17 12.94 -11.48
N ASP A 53 -1.27 12.40 -10.95
CA ASP A 53 -2.59 13.01 -10.98
C ASP A 53 -2.58 14.40 -10.33
N THR A 54 -2.01 14.51 -9.13
CA THR A 54 -1.97 15.79 -8.41
C THR A 54 -1.10 16.82 -9.14
N ILE A 55 0.09 16.45 -9.62
CA ILE A 55 0.94 17.35 -10.42
C ILE A 55 0.23 17.80 -11.69
N LEU A 56 -0.45 16.91 -12.42
CA LEU A 56 -1.20 17.26 -13.62
C LEU A 56 -2.32 18.26 -13.36
N ASN A 57 -2.93 18.22 -12.19
CA ASN A 57 -4.02 19.13 -11.82
C ASN A 57 -3.51 20.45 -11.23
N GLU A 58 -2.44 20.44 -10.46
CA GLU A 58 -1.96 21.61 -9.73
C GLU A 58 -0.85 22.38 -10.46
N THR A 59 -0.17 21.74 -11.44
CA THR A 59 0.89 22.36 -12.24
C THR A 59 0.57 22.21 -13.74
N PRO A 60 -0.23 23.11 -14.32
CA PRO A 60 -0.80 22.94 -15.67
C PRO A 60 0.21 22.77 -16.80
N GLU A 61 1.41 23.34 -16.66
CA GLU A 61 2.45 23.28 -17.70
C GLU A 61 3.43 22.10 -17.53
N ALA A 62 3.37 21.38 -16.39
CA ALA A 62 4.31 20.31 -16.12
C ALA A 62 4.18 19.14 -17.08
N THR A 63 5.33 18.63 -17.52
CA THR A 63 5.46 17.44 -18.36
C THR A 63 6.01 16.26 -17.54
N LEU A 64 5.46 15.08 -17.76
CA LEU A 64 5.78 13.89 -17.00
C LEU A 64 6.20 12.74 -17.92
N THR A 65 7.30 12.08 -17.57
CA THR A 65 7.65 10.77 -18.12
C THR A 65 7.46 9.71 -17.03
N ILE A 66 6.56 8.76 -17.25
CA ILE A 66 6.28 7.69 -16.30
C ILE A 66 6.84 6.39 -16.86
N VAL A 67 7.69 5.71 -16.09
CA VAL A 67 8.30 4.42 -16.49
C VAL A 67 7.90 3.31 -15.53
N ASP A 68 7.62 2.12 -16.06
CA ASP A 68 7.31 0.94 -15.24
C ASP A 68 7.84 -0.35 -15.88
N ARG A 69 8.26 -1.28 -15.04
CA ARG A 69 8.68 -2.63 -15.48
C ARG A 69 7.51 -3.49 -15.93
N GLN A 70 6.29 -3.19 -15.46
CA GLN A 70 5.07 -3.87 -15.85
C GLN A 70 4.59 -3.38 -17.24
N GLY A 71 3.84 -4.23 -17.94
CA GLY A 71 3.27 -3.91 -19.24
C GLY A 71 2.07 -2.97 -19.19
N ARG A 72 1.57 -2.65 -17.98
CA ARG A 72 0.42 -1.77 -17.73
C ARG A 72 0.53 -1.12 -16.35
N PRO A 73 -0.16 0.02 -16.11
CA PRO A 73 -0.16 0.65 -14.80
C PRO A 73 -0.87 -0.20 -13.74
N GLY A 74 -0.66 0.13 -12.46
CA GLY A 74 -1.23 -0.56 -11.32
C GLY A 74 -0.21 -1.22 -10.40
N GLY A 75 1.09 -1.27 -10.77
CA GLY A 75 2.17 -1.79 -9.93
C GLY A 75 1.89 -3.22 -9.46
N HIS A 76 2.05 -3.48 -8.17
CA HIS A 76 1.88 -4.83 -7.57
C HIS A 76 0.47 -5.42 -7.72
N TRP A 77 -0.56 -4.63 -8.03
CA TRP A 77 -1.90 -5.14 -8.31
C TRP A 77 -1.94 -6.04 -9.53
N ASN A 78 -0.99 -5.89 -10.47
CA ASN A 78 -0.85 -6.78 -11.62
C ASN A 78 -0.43 -8.21 -11.23
N ASP A 79 0.21 -8.37 -10.08
CA ASP A 79 0.73 -9.63 -9.55
C ASP A 79 -0.07 -10.14 -8.35
N ALA A 80 -1.12 -9.44 -7.95
CA ALA A 80 -1.98 -9.79 -6.83
C ALA A 80 -2.83 -11.05 -7.13
N TYR A 81 -3.22 -11.78 -6.09
CA TYR A 81 -4.07 -12.96 -6.23
C TYR A 81 -5.48 -12.60 -6.73
N PRO A 82 -6.15 -13.48 -7.53
CA PRO A 82 -7.36 -13.11 -8.28
C PRO A 82 -8.56 -12.65 -7.45
N PHE A 83 -8.64 -13.06 -6.18
CA PHE A 83 -9.75 -12.71 -5.29
C PHE A 83 -9.39 -11.63 -4.27
N VAL A 84 -8.26 -10.95 -4.45
CA VAL A 84 -7.87 -9.82 -3.60
C VAL A 84 -8.89 -8.70 -3.67
N ARG A 85 -9.17 -8.09 -2.51
CA ARG A 85 -9.91 -6.84 -2.39
C ARG A 85 -9.14 -5.87 -1.51
N LEU A 86 -9.42 -4.60 -1.68
CA LEU A 86 -9.01 -3.61 -0.68
C LEU A 86 -9.52 -4.06 0.69
N HIS A 87 -8.78 -3.75 1.74
CA HIS A 87 -9.22 -4.02 3.10
C HIS A 87 -9.81 -2.78 3.80
N GLN A 88 -9.79 -1.65 3.14
CA GLN A 88 -10.47 -0.40 3.48
C GLN A 88 -11.39 0.03 2.33
N PRO A 89 -12.37 0.90 2.55
CA PRO A 89 -13.29 1.36 1.52
C PRO A 89 -12.59 1.91 0.28
N SER A 90 -13.18 1.62 -0.89
CA SER A 90 -12.65 2.07 -2.19
C SER A 90 -12.49 3.59 -2.28
N ALA A 91 -13.35 4.33 -1.58
CA ALA A 91 -13.33 5.79 -1.51
C ALA A 91 -11.97 6.36 -1.05
N PHE A 92 -11.23 5.62 -0.21
CA PHE A 92 -9.91 6.05 0.29
C PHE A 92 -8.74 5.66 -0.62
N TYR A 93 -9.03 5.14 -1.82
CA TYR A 93 -8.00 4.66 -2.73
C TYR A 93 -8.12 5.29 -4.13
N GLY A 94 -7.07 5.15 -4.95
CA GLY A 94 -7.00 5.72 -6.29
C GLY A 94 -6.25 7.05 -6.34
N VAL A 95 -6.80 8.05 -7.07
CA VAL A 95 -6.21 9.39 -7.25
C VAL A 95 -7.22 10.47 -6.85
N ASN A 96 -6.77 11.71 -6.62
CA ASN A 96 -7.66 12.79 -6.17
C ASN A 96 -8.73 13.19 -7.19
N SER A 97 -8.38 13.23 -8.48
CA SER A 97 -9.28 13.72 -9.53
C SER A 97 -10.42 12.77 -9.88
N ARG A 98 -10.30 11.47 -9.54
CA ARG A 98 -11.27 10.45 -9.94
C ARG A 98 -11.50 9.44 -8.80
N PRO A 99 -12.75 9.18 -8.41
CA PRO A 99 -13.06 8.14 -7.42
C PRO A 99 -12.79 6.74 -7.98
N LEU A 100 -12.42 5.82 -7.09
CA LEU A 100 -12.45 4.38 -7.31
C LEU A 100 -13.73 3.84 -6.67
N GLY A 101 -14.49 3.06 -7.44
CA GLY A 101 -15.78 2.52 -6.99
C GLY A 101 -16.95 3.47 -7.27
N ASN A 102 -18.09 3.19 -6.67
CA ASN A 102 -19.37 3.85 -6.92
C ASN A 102 -20.01 4.40 -5.63
N ASP A 103 -19.28 4.42 -4.52
CA ASP A 103 -19.73 4.84 -3.19
C ASP A 103 -21.00 4.14 -2.72
N VAL A 104 -21.09 2.84 -3.01
CA VAL A 104 -22.21 1.98 -2.59
C VAL A 104 -21.81 1.09 -1.43
N LYS A 105 -22.80 0.63 -0.66
CA LYS A 105 -22.60 -0.34 0.41
C LYS A 105 -22.76 -1.76 -0.13
N ASP A 106 -21.86 -2.67 0.29
CA ASP A 106 -21.99 -4.08 -0.05
C ASP A 106 -23.28 -4.65 0.53
N ALA A 107 -24.10 -5.25 -0.33
CA ALA A 107 -25.40 -5.84 0.08
C ALA A 107 -25.24 -7.24 0.66
N LEU A 108 -24.15 -7.94 0.36
CA LEU A 108 -23.94 -9.34 0.68
C LEU A 108 -22.54 -9.62 1.22
N GLY A 109 -22.37 -10.78 1.85
CA GLY A 109 -21.09 -11.26 2.35
C GLY A 109 -20.71 -10.66 3.70
N TRP A 110 -19.47 -10.85 4.08
CA TRP A 110 -18.99 -10.44 5.42
C TRP A 110 -18.70 -8.95 5.54
N ASN A 111 -18.74 -8.22 4.43
CA ASN A 111 -18.67 -6.75 4.38
C ASN A 111 -20.05 -6.08 4.25
N ALA A 112 -21.15 -6.87 4.27
CA ALA A 112 -22.49 -6.33 4.07
C ALA A 112 -22.82 -5.17 5.02
N GLY A 113 -23.40 -4.10 4.45
CA GLY A 113 -23.75 -2.87 5.16
C GLY A 113 -22.62 -1.84 5.27
N LEU A 114 -21.37 -2.18 4.93
CA LEU A 114 -20.22 -1.27 4.87
C LEU A 114 -19.93 -0.88 3.41
N TYR A 115 -19.24 0.24 3.22
CA TYR A 115 -18.84 0.69 1.87
C TYR A 115 -17.98 -0.35 1.15
N GLU A 116 -18.16 -0.39 -0.17
CA GLU A 116 -17.57 -1.38 -1.07
C GLU A 116 -16.04 -1.42 -1.03
N LEU A 117 -15.52 -2.61 -1.30
CA LEU A 117 -14.10 -2.90 -1.40
C LEU A 117 -13.78 -3.28 -2.85
N ALA A 118 -13.06 -2.43 -3.57
CA ALA A 118 -12.65 -2.73 -4.94
C ALA A 118 -11.78 -3.99 -5.00
N SER A 119 -12.05 -4.83 -5.99
CA SER A 119 -11.23 -5.98 -6.33
C SER A 119 -9.92 -5.56 -7.02
N GLY A 120 -8.92 -6.43 -7.01
CA GLY A 120 -7.68 -6.20 -7.76
C GLY A 120 -7.91 -5.92 -9.24
N ALA A 121 -8.89 -6.59 -9.86
CA ALA A 121 -9.25 -6.37 -11.26
C ALA A 121 -9.83 -4.96 -11.50
N GLU A 122 -10.70 -4.48 -10.62
CA GLU A 122 -11.25 -3.12 -10.69
C GLU A 122 -10.16 -2.07 -10.51
N ILE A 123 -9.22 -2.29 -9.60
CA ILE A 123 -8.09 -1.38 -9.37
C ILE A 123 -7.18 -1.29 -10.60
N VAL A 124 -6.85 -2.42 -11.22
CA VAL A 124 -6.02 -2.44 -12.43
C VAL A 124 -6.74 -1.76 -13.60
N ALA A 125 -8.04 -2.05 -13.79
CA ALA A 125 -8.84 -1.40 -14.82
C ALA A 125 -8.96 0.12 -14.61
N TYR A 126 -9.08 0.55 -13.34
CA TYR A 126 -9.11 1.96 -12.96
C TYR A 126 -7.81 2.69 -13.34
N TYR A 127 -6.63 2.14 -13.00
CA TYR A 127 -5.36 2.76 -13.36
C TYR A 127 -5.08 2.73 -14.87
N ASP A 128 -5.50 1.66 -15.55
CA ASP A 128 -5.44 1.58 -17.02
C ASP A 128 -6.29 2.67 -17.69
N HIS A 129 -7.50 2.87 -17.16
CA HIS A 129 -8.38 3.94 -17.62
C HIS A 129 -7.76 5.34 -17.41
N LEU A 130 -7.24 5.63 -16.20
CA LEU A 130 -6.56 6.89 -15.90
C LEU A 130 -5.40 7.16 -16.87
N MET A 131 -4.53 6.17 -17.08
CA MET A 131 -3.39 6.33 -17.97
C MET A 131 -3.84 6.64 -19.40
N HIS A 132 -4.76 5.85 -19.95
CA HIS A 132 -5.11 5.91 -21.38
C HIS A 132 -6.22 6.90 -21.72
N ARG A 133 -7.03 7.33 -20.75
CA ARG A 133 -8.16 8.24 -21.00
C ARG A 133 -7.97 9.63 -20.43
N ASP A 134 -7.14 9.75 -19.39
CA ASP A 134 -6.93 11.04 -18.73
C ASP A 134 -5.48 11.53 -18.92
N PHE A 135 -4.47 10.73 -18.56
CA PHE A 135 -3.08 11.17 -18.55
C PHE A 135 -2.49 11.35 -19.97
N LEU A 136 -2.50 10.31 -20.78
CA LEU A 136 -1.96 10.38 -22.16
C LEU A 136 -2.69 11.39 -23.05
N PRO A 137 -4.03 11.50 -23.01
CA PRO A 137 -4.75 12.52 -23.81
C PRO A 137 -4.45 13.96 -23.39
N SER A 138 -3.93 14.22 -22.18
CA SER A 138 -3.50 15.56 -21.79
C SER A 138 -2.37 16.11 -22.66
N GLY A 139 -1.66 15.24 -23.37
CA GLY A 139 -0.48 15.59 -24.19
C GLY A 139 0.78 15.92 -23.37
N ARG A 140 0.68 15.90 -22.04
CA ARG A 140 1.77 16.21 -21.10
C ARG A 140 2.45 14.98 -20.51
N VAL A 141 1.91 13.77 -20.73
CA VAL A 141 2.44 12.52 -20.20
C VAL A 141 3.02 11.65 -21.29
N THR A 142 4.24 11.18 -21.08
CA THR A 142 4.83 10.07 -21.83
C THR A 142 4.86 8.84 -20.91
N TYR A 143 4.29 7.72 -21.34
CA TYR A 143 4.29 6.47 -20.59
C TYR A 143 5.15 5.42 -21.29
N LEU A 144 6.10 4.86 -20.55
CA LEU A 144 7.06 3.86 -21.03
C LEU A 144 6.89 2.55 -20.19
N PRO A 145 5.92 1.70 -20.54
CA PRO A 145 5.80 0.37 -19.93
C PRO A 145 6.96 -0.53 -20.35
N MET A 146 7.14 -1.66 -19.66
CA MET A 146 8.23 -2.61 -19.89
C MET A 146 9.61 -1.94 -19.95
N THR A 147 9.80 -0.94 -19.08
CA THR A 147 11.02 -0.13 -19.04
C THR A 147 11.55 -0.04 -17.62
N GLU A 148 12.83 -0.35 -17.46
CA GLU A 148 13.54 -0.26 -16.18
C GLU A 148 14.38 1.01 -16.11
N TYR A 149 14.33 1.70 -14.98
CA TYR A 149 15.24 2.79 -14.66
C TYR A 149 16.46 2.22 -13.92
N GLU A 150 17.66 2.48 -14.44
CA GLU A 150 18.94 2.11 -13.79
C GLU A 150 19.47 3.28 -12.96
N PRO A 151 19.39 3.25 -11.62
CA PRO A 151 19.82 4.38 -10.80
C PRO A 151 21.32 4.73 -10.91
N ALA A 152 22.16 3.74 -11.27
CA ALA A 152 23.60 3.93 -11.37
C ALA A 152 24.03 4.77 -12.59
N THR A 153 23.27 4.71 -13.67
CA THR A 153 23.58 5.40 -14.93
C THR A 153 22.57 6.49 -15.28
N GLY A 154 21.37 6.43 -14.70
CA GLY A 154 20.23 7.27 -15.07
C GLY A 154 19.54 6.83 -16.38
N ASP A 155 19.92 5.67 -16.92
CA ASP A 155 19.35 5.15 -18.16
C ASP A 155 17.99 4.50 -17.96
N LEU A 156 17.19 4.57 -19.01
CA LEU A 156 15.99 3.76 -19.19
C LEU A 156 16.31 2.59 -20.11
N VAL A 157 16.00 1.39 -19.66
CA VAL A 157 16.27 0.14 -20.40
C VAL A 157 14.96 -0.54 -20.75
N SER A 158 14.66 -0.66 -22.03
CA SER A 158 13.52 -1.45 -22.50
C SER A 158 13.73 -2.93 -22.17
N LEU A 159 12.83 -3.50 -21.38
CA LEU A 159 12.86 -4.93 -21.02
C LEU A 159 12.51 -5.85 -22.21
N THR A 160 11.88 -5.28 -23.26
CA THR A 160 11.51 -6.03 -24.47
C THR A 160 12.64 -6.10 -25.48
N THR A 161 13.40 -4.99 -25.65
CA THR A 161 14.40 -4.89 -26.73
C THR A 161 15.83 -4.75 -26.23
N GLY A 162 16.03 -4.47 -24.94
CA GLY A 162 17.33 -4.10 -24.36
C GLY A 162 17.83 -2.71 -24.78
N ALA A 163 17.03 -1.95 -25.54
CA ALA A 163 17.41 -0.61 -25.98
C ALA A 163 17.54 0.32 -24.79
N ARG A 164 18.59 1.15 -24.80
CA ARG A 164 18.87 2.16 -23.79
C ARG A 164 18.48 3.54 -24.32
N SER A 165 17.88 4.34 -23.45
CA SER A 165 17.57 5.74 -23.69
C SER A 165 17.85 6.56 -22.44
N ASN A 166 17.95 7.87 -22.59
CA ASN A 166 18.17 8.79 -21.47
C ASN A 166 17.09 9.86 -21.47
N VAL A 167 16.59 10.17 -20.27
CA VAL A 167 15.62 11.25 -20.02
C VAL A 167 16.32 12.33 -19.21
N ASN A 168 16.24 13.55 -19.69
CA ASN A 168 16.69 14.73 -18.97
C ASN A 168 15.50 15.27 -18.16
N ALA A 169 15.42 14.84 -16.91
CA ALA A 169 14.36 15.26 -16.00
C ALA A 169 14.88 16.34 -15.03
N THR A 170 14.05 17.34 -14.75
CA THR A 170 14.32 18.31 -13.68
C THR A 170 14.25 17.63 -12.32
N THR A 171 13.23 16.78 -12.13
CA THR A 171 12.97 16.08 -10.87
C THR A 171 12.78 14.58 -11.12
N LEU A 172 13.47 13.77 -10.33
CA LEU A 172 13.30 12.30 -10.30
C LEU A 172 12.37 11.91 -9.15
N VAL A 173 11.27 11.24 -9.46
CA VAL A 173 10.29 10.74 -8.47
C VAL A 173 10.42 9.23 -8.33
N ASP A 174 10.89 8.77 -7.18
CA ASP A 174 10.97 7.34 -6.87
C ASP A 174 9.67 6.85 -6.22
N ALA A 175 8.79 6.28 -7.04
CA ALA A 175 7.53 5.66 -6.60
C ALA A 175 7.69 4.16 -6.28
N THR A 176 8.93 3.64 -6.25
CA THR A 176 9.23 2.22 -6.00
C THR A 176 9.81 1.97 -4.61
N TYR A 177 10.08 3.02 -3.83
CA TYR A 177 10.75 2.89 -2.53
C TYR A 177 10.00 1.98 -1.54
N MET A 178 8.68 1.95 -1.59
CA MET A 178 7.83 1.10 -0.73
C MET A 178 7.45 -0.24 -1.39
N ASN A 179 7.97 -0.55 -2.58
CA ASN A 179 7.58 -1.72 -3.35
C ASN A 179 8.10 -3.03 -2.73
N VAL A 180 7.28 -4.07 -2.79
CA VAL A 180 7.57 -5.43 -2.29
C VAL A 180 7.52 -6.46 -3.42
N ILE A 181 8.19 -7.59 -3.20
CA ILE A 181 8.10 -8.78 -4.05
C ILE A 181 7.09 -9.73 -3.40
N VAL A 182 6.01 -10.03 -4.12
CA VAL A 182 4.97 -10.94 -3.63
C VAL A 182 5.31 -12.42 -3.90
N PRO A 183 4.70 -13.39 -3.18
CA PRO A 183 5.02 -14.81 -3.33
C PRO A 183 4.86 -15.37 -4.74
N SER A 184 3.97 -14.80 -5.57
CA SER A 184 3.83 -15.19 -6.99
C SER A 184 5.03 -14.85 -7.86
N GLN A 185 5.92 -13.97 -7.41
CA GLN A 185 7.08 -13.48 -8.15
C GLN A 185 8.41 -14.12 -7.69
N ARG A 186 8.37 -14.96 -6.67
CA ARG A 186 9.57 -15.60 -6.10
C ARG A 186 9.25 -16.99 -5.56
N PRO A 187 10.23 -17.90 -5.45
CA PRO A 187 10.06 -19.13 -4.70
C PRO A 187 9.80 -18.84 -3.21
N PRO A 188 9.22 -19.77 -2.44
CA PRO A 188 9.10 -19.68 -1.00
C PRO A 188 10.44 -19.36 -0.34
N GLY A 189 10.41 -18.62 0.77
CA GLY A 189 11.62 -18.31 1.57
C GLY A 189 12.09 -19.46 2.47
N TYR A 190 11.56 -20.66 2.29
CA TYR A 190 11.85 -21.89 3.02
C TYR A 190 11.94 -23.07 2.04
N ASP A 191 12.56 -24.14 2.47
CA ASP A 191 12.76 -25.32 1.63
C ASP A 191 11.45 -26.10 1.43
N VAL A 192 11.23 -26.57 0.20
CA VAL A 192 10.07 -27.40 -0.15
C VAL A 192 10.56 -28.68 -0.83
N ALA A 193 10.27 -29.83 -0.24
CA ALA A 193 10.70 -31.12 -0.78
C ALA A 193 9.97 -31.46 -2.08
N ALA A 194 10.62 -32.22 -2.95
CA ALA A 194 10.01 -32.70 -4.19
C ALA A 194 8.72 -33.50 -3.89
N GLY A 195 7.66 -33.25 -4.65
CA GLY A 195 6.36 -33.90 -4.48
C GLY A 195 5.42 -33.22 -3.49
N VAL A 196 5.86 -32.22 -2.74
CA VAL A 196 5.00 -31.40 -1.88
C VAL A 196 4.20 -30.40 -2.73
N ARG A 197 2.89 -30.34 -2.50
CA ARG A 197 2.01 -29.34 -3.13
C ARG A 197 2.13 -28.00 -2.39
N CYS A 198 3.06 -27.15 -2.79
CA CYS A 198 3.22 -25.80 -2.26
C CYS A 198 3.05 -24.78 -3.39
N THR A 199 2.19 -23.79 -3.17
CA THR A 199 1.80 -22.82 -4.20
C THR A 199 1.61 -21.43 -3.59
N PRO A 200 1.88 -20.35 -4.34
CA PRO A 200 1.48 -19.01 -3.92
C PRO A 200 -0.05 -18.90 -3.93
N LEU A 201 -0.57 -17.92 -3.18
CA LEU A 201 -2.02 -17.68 -3.09
C LEU A 201 -2.69 -17.42 -4.46
N ASN A 202 -1.93 -16.92 -5.43
CA ASN A 202 -2.38 -16.69 -6.80
C ASN A 202 -2.88 -17.97 -7.51
N ASP A 203 -2.37 -19.13 -7.10
CA ASP A 203 -2.70 -20.40 -7.73
C ASP A 203 -3.72 -21.22 -6.93
N LEU A 204 -4.09 -20.77 -5.72
CA LEU A 204 -5.13 -21.43 -4.92
C LEU A 204 -6.45 -21.65 -5.70
N PRO A 205 -6.99 -20.66 -6.45
CA PRO A 205 -8.19 -20.89 -7.26
C PRO A 205 -7.99 -21.79 -8.48
N LYS A 206 -6.76 -22.18 -8.78
CA LYS A 206 -6.40 -23.01 -9.94
C LYS A 206 -6.07 -24.45 -9.55
N LEU A 207 -6.23 -24.82 -8.28
CA LEU A 207 -6.03 -26.20 -7.83
C LEU A 207 -7.01 -27.10 -8.57
N GLY A 208 -6.50 -27.97 -9.44
CA GLY A 208 -7.33 -28.80 -10.31
C GLY A 208 -8.04 -29.96 -9.59
N GLN A 209 -7.68 -30.22 -8.34
CA GLN A 209 -8.27 -31.26 -7.49
C GLN A 209 -8.34 -30.79 -6.04
N PRO A 210 -9.37 -31.22 -5.29
CA PRO A 210 -9.45 -30.99 -3.85
C PRO A 210 -8.19 -31.49 -3.14
N ALA A 211 -7.90 -30.92 -2.00
CA ALA A 211 -6.91 -31.41 -1.05
C ALA A 211 -7.64 -31.97 0.18
N ASP A 212 -7.02 -32.94 0.86
CA ASP A 212 -7.57 -33.48 2.11
C ASP A 212 -7.42 -32.49 3.29
N GLY A 213 -6.49 -31.52 3.13
CA GLY A 213 -6.28 -30.43 4.05
C GLY A 213 -5.57 -29.25 3.37
N TYR A 214 -5.66 -28.09 3.98
CA TYR A 214 -5.03 -26.85 3.51
C TYR A 214 -4.18 -26.26 4.62
N THR A 215 -2.91 -26.00 4.34
CA THR A 215 -2.02 -25.31 5.29
C THR A 215 -1.74 -23.89 4.75
N VAL A 216 -2.27 -22.89 5.40
CA VAL A 216 -2.02 -21.47 5.09
C VAL A 216 -0.81 -21.00 5.89
N ILE A 217 0.21 -20.48 5.20
CA ILE A 217 1.50 -20.09 5.80
C ILE A 217 1.64 -18.57 5.75
N GLY A 218 1.50 -17.91 6.91
CA GLY A 218 1.62 -16.46 7.07
C GLY A 218 0.47 -15.84 7.83
N ALA A 219 0.78 -14.90 8.72
CA ALA A 219 -0.14 -14.28 9.68
C ALA A 219 -0.68 -12.91 9.23
N GLY A 220 -0.30 -12.43 8.04
CA GLY A 220 -0.75 -11.15 7.51
C GLY A 220 -2.14 -11.20 6.87
N LYS A 221 -2.57 -10.05 6.30
CA LYS A 221 -3.86 -9.94 5.59
C LYS A 221 -3.99 -10.99 4.48
N THR A 222 -2.90 -11.30 3.75
CA THR A 222 -2.87 -12.33 2.71
C THR A 222 -3.24 -13.72 3.25
N GLY A 223 -2.72 -14.09 4.43
CA GLY A 223 -3.09 -15.35 5.09
C GLY A 223 -4.54 -15.37 5.55
N ALA A 224 -5.02 -14.27 6.14
CA ALA A 224 -6.43 -14.12 6.52
C ALA A 224 -7.35 -14.24 5.29
N ASP A 225 -7.00 -13.62 4.15
CA ASP A 225 -7.79 -13.74 2.91
C ASP A 225 -7.79 -15.15 2.35
N ALA A 226 -6.68 -15.89 2.45
CA ALA A 226 -6.62 -17.30 2.08
C ALA A 226 -7.60 -18.13 2.91
N CYS A 227 -7.57 -17.97 4.23
CA CYS A 227 -8.47 -18.64 5.16
C CYS A 227 -9.95 -18.30 4.87
N LEU A 228 -10.27 -17.01 4.72
CA LEU A 228 -11.61 -16.55 4.40
C LEU A 228 -12.09 -17.08 3.03
N TRP A 229 -11.20 -17.12 2.04
CA TRP A 229 -11.53 -17.66 0.73
C TRP A 229 -11.86 -19.16 0.79
N LEU A 230 -11.05 -19.95 1.50
CA LEU A 230 -11.31 -21.38 1.71
C LEU A 230 -12.65 -21.61 2.39
N LEU A 231 -12.91 -20.90 3.51
CA LEU A 231 -14.19 -20.99 4.24
C LEU A 231 -15.39 -20.59 3.38
N ARG A 232 -15.27 -19.55 2.56
CA ARG A 232 -16.32 -19.08 1.64
C ARG A 232 -16.62 -20.11 0.56
N ASN A 233 -15.63 -20.89 0.14
CA ASN A 233 -15.78 -21.98 -0.85
C ASN A 233 -16.15 -23.33 -0.22
N GLY A 234 -16.54 -23.35 1.07
CA GLY A 234 -17.10 -24.52 1.72
C GLY A 234 -16.09 -25.52 2.27
N VAL A 235 -14.81 -25.13 2.38
CA VAL A 235 -13.81 -25.94 3.06
C VAL A 235 -14.14 -25.96 4.56
N ASP A 236 -14.17 -27.17 5.15
CA ASP A 236 -14.41 -27.35 6.57
C ASP A 236 -13.27 -26.65 7.36
N PRO A 237 -13.58 -25.84 8.38
CA PRO A 237 -12.56 -25.22 9.23
C PRO A 237 -11.54 -26.20 9.81
N ASP A 238 -11.97 -27.44 10.11
CA ASP A 238 -11.09 -28.50 10.64
C ASP A 238 -10.11 -29.06 9.60
N GLN A 239 -10.32 -28.76 8.29
CA GLN A 239 -9.37 -29.06 7.22
C GLN A 239 -8.37 -27.93 6.95
N ILE A 240 -8.47 -26.81 7.69
CA ILE A 240 -7.58 -25.65 7.51
C ILE A 240 -6.63 -25.57 8.71
N ARG A 241 -5.34 -25.69 8.43
CA ARG A 241 -4.25 -25.33 9.36
C ARG A 241 -3.74 -23.95 9.01
N TRP A 242 -3.60 -23.10 10.03
CA TRP A 242 -3.05 -21.76 9.84
C TRP A 242 -1.74 -21.59 10.61
N ILE A 243 -0.60 -21.49 9.90
CA ILE A 243 0.71 -21.25 10.50
C ILE A 243 0.89 -19.75 10.68
N MET A 244 0.91 -19.31 11.95
CA MET A 244 1.01 -17.92 12.38
C MET A 244 2.26 -17.74 13.25
N PRO A 245 3.39 -17.29 12.69
CA PRO A 245 4.59 -17.01 13.50
C PRO A 245 4.38 -15.93 14.56
N ARG A 246 3.51 -14.99 14.30
CA ARG A 246 3.13 -13.88 15.20
C ARG A 246 1.66 -13.53 14.98
N ASP A 247 0.88 -13.43 16.05
CA ASP A 247 -0.48 -12.89 15.98
C ASP A 247 -0.44 -11.38 15.72
N SER A 248 -1.45 -10.89 14.99
CA SER A 248 -1.57 -9.48 14.62
C SER A 248 -2.76 -8.81 15.31
N TRP A 249 -2.56 -7.55 15.69
CA TRP A 249 -3.68 -6.65 15.88
C TRP A 249 -4.31 -6.31 14.54
N TYR A 250 -5.64 -6.33 14.48
CA TYR A 250 -6.45 -5.91 13.34
C TYR A 250 -7.21 -4.63 13.68
N ILE A 251 -7.53 -3.84 12.64
CA ILE A 251 -8.42 -2.70 12.76
C ILE A 251 -9.84 -3.16 12.39
N ASP A 252 -10.86 -2.79 13.15
CA ASP A 252 -12.25 -3.03 12.74
C ASP A 252 -12.60 -2.13 11.54
N ARG A 253 -12.96 -2.72 10.41
CA ARG A 253 -13.33 -1.97 9.20
C ARG A 253 -14.51 -1.04 9.43
N LYS A 254 -15.42 -1.37 10.32
CA LYS A 254 -16.56 -0.52 10.69
C LYS A 254 -16.10 0.85 11.20
N THR A 255 -14.93 0.93 11.81
CA THR A 255 -14.38 2.16 12.41
C THR A 255 -13.57 3.01 11.42
N ILE A 256 -13.51 2.63 10.15
CA ILE A 256 -12.83 3.37 9.07
C ILE A 256 -13.76 3.35 7.86
N GLN A 257 -14.75 4.20 7.86
CA GLN A 257 -15.79 4.29 6.84
C GLN A 257 -15.98 5.74 6.38
N PRO A 258 -16.22 5.99 5.08
CA PRO A 258 -16.58 7.31 4.56
C PRO A 258 -18.08 7.58 4.67
N GLY A 259 -18.52 8.70 4.11
CA GLY A 259 -19.92 9.05 3.90
C GLY A 259 -20.73 9.07 5.20
N ASP A 260 -21.89 8.43 5.19
CA ASP A 260 -22.83 8.40 6.35
C ASP A 260 -22.22 7.79 7.62
N PHE A 261 -21.08 7.10 7.53
CA PHE A 261 -20.38 6.55 8.69
C PHE A 261 -19.19 7.41 9.14
N PHE A 262 -18.99 8.58 8.53
CA PHE A 262 -17.87 9.45 8.86
C PHE A 262 -17.87 9.89 10.33
N GLU A 263 -19.04 10.18 10.89
CA GLU A 263 -19.14 10.56 12.30
C GLU A 263 -18.62 9.48 13.24
N GLY A 264 -18.97 8.20 12.99
CA GLY A 264 -18.43 7.09 13.77
C GLY A 264 -16.91 6.89 13.58
N THR A 265 -16.38 7.25 12.42
CA THR A 265 -14.92 7.26 12.18
C THR A 265 -14.26 8.39 12.99
N ALA A 266 -14.84 9.59 13.02
CA ALA A 266 -14.37 10.71 13.82
C ALA A 266 -14.42 10.40 15.33
N GLU A 267 -15.55 9.86 15.81
CA GLU A 267 -15.73 9.41 17.20
C GLU A 267 -14.65 8.43 17.63
N ARG A 268 -14.32 7.47 16.78
CA ARG A 268 -13.24 6.52 17.06
C ARG A 268 -11.90 7.23 17.28
N PHE A 269 -11.55 8.21 16.44
CA PHE A 269 -10.28 8.93 16.61
C PHE A 269 -10.27 9.74 17.91
N ILE A 270 -11.39 10.36 18.27
CA ILE A 270 -11.52 11.10 19.53
C ILE A 270 -11.36 10.15 20.72
N THR A 271 -12.04 9.01 20.71
CA THR A 271 -11.91 7.95 21.73
C THR A 271 -10.47 7.45 21.84
N GLN A 272 -9.79 7.32 20.72
CA GLN A 272 -8.38 6.93 20.68
C GLN A 272 -7.49 7.95 21.39
N PHE A 273 -7.67 9.26 21.15
CA PHE A 273 -6.92 10.31 21.86
C PHE A 273 -7.18 10.28 23.36
N LYS A 274 -8.43 10.08 23.76
CA LYS A 274 -8.80 9.92 25.19
C LYS A 274 -8.07 8.73 25.80
N HIS A 275 -8.09 7.56 25.17
CA HIS A 275 -7.41 6.38 25.68
C HIS A 275 -5.89 6.57 25.80
N ILE A 276 -5.28 7.23 24.83
CA ILE A 276 -3.85 7.57 24.89
C ILE A 276 -3.58 8.47 26.12
N ALA A 277 -4.35 9.56 26.28
CA ALA A 277 -4.15 10.51 27.36
C ALA A 277 -4.34 9.90 28.76
N GLU A 278 -5.32 9.02 28.91
CA GLU A 278 -5.73 8.41 30.19
C GLU A 278 -5.02 7.10 30.52
N SER A 279 -4.21 6.54 29.60
CA SER A 279 -3.54 5.25 29.84
C SER A 279 -2.40 5.38 30.83
N ASP A 280 -2.30 4.39 31.73
CA ASP A 280 -1.23 4.30 32.73
C ASP A 280 0.04 3.60 32.20
N SER A 281 -0.10 2.81 31.15
CA SER A 281 0.98 2.06 30.51
C SER A 281 0.63 1.70 29.07
N ILE A 282 1.64 1.26 28.31
CA ILE A 282 1.44 0.72 26.94
C ILE A 282 0.46 -0.46 26.95
N ALA A 283 0.56 -1.35 27.93
CA ALA A 283 -0.35 -2.49 28.06
C ALA A 283 -1.80 -2.05 28.37
N ASP A 284 -1.99 -1.07 29.26
CA ASP A 284 -3.29 -0.49 29.54
C ASP A 284 -3.89 0.19 28.31
N LEU A 285 -3.07 0.92 27.52
CA LEU A 285 -3.51 1.52 26.27
C LEU A 285 -4.07 0.47 25.30
N PHE A 286 -3.34 -0.63 25.05
CA PHE A 286 -3.82 -1.67 24.14
C PHE A 286 -5.08 -2.36 24.66
N ALA A 287 -5.19 -2.58 25.97
CA ALA A 287 -6.40 -3.13 26.59
C ALA A 287 -7.63 -2.22 26.39
N ARG A 288 -7.47 -0.90 26.53
CA ARG A 288 -8.53 0.09 26.27
C ARG A 288 -8.93 0.11 24.79
N LEU A 289 -7.95 0.12 23.88
CA LEU A 289 -8.21 0.10 22.43
C LEU A 289 -8.95 -1.18 22.00
N GLU A 290 -8.66 -2.32 22.62
CA GLU A 290 -9.38 -3.57 22.39
C GLU A 290 -10.79 -3.53 22.99
N ALA A 291 -10.94 -3.05 24.20
CA ALA A 291 -12.25 -2.99 24.89
C ALA A 291 -13.29 -2.19 24.09
N ASP A 292 -12.86 -1.10 23.42
CA ASP A 292 -13.73 -0.29 22.56
C ASP A 292 -13.71 -0.73 21.08
N GLY A 293 -13.12 -1.88 20.77
CA GLY A 293 -13.12 -2.46 19.42
C GLY A 293 -12.35 -1.66 18.39
N ILE A 294 -11.47 -0.75 18.82
CA ILE A 294 -10.56 0.00 17.93
C ILE A 294 -9.51 -0.96 17.34
N LEU A 295 -9.00 -1.86 18.19
CA LEU A 295 -8.14 -2.97 17.80
C LEU A 295 -8.84 -4.29 18.11
N LEU A 296 -8.62 -5.28 17.26
CA LEU A 296 -9.16 -6.62 17.36
C LEU A 296 -8.03 -7.63 17.31
N ARG A 297 -8.18 -8.77 17.99
CA ARG A 297 -7.26 -9.90 17.89
C ARG A 297 -7.97 -11.22 17.58
N LEU A 298 -7.27 -12.16 16.98
CA LEU A 298 -7.83 -13.46 16.60
C LEU A 298 -8.21 -14.29 17.84
N SER A 299 -7.28 -14.44 18.79
CA SER A 299 -7.47 -15.17 20.03
C SER A 299 -7.29 -14.25 21.24
N THR A 300 -8.20 -14.33 22.21
CA THR A 300 -8.10 -13.59 23.47
C THR A 300 -6.99 -14.12 24.38
N ASP A 301 -6.55 -15.36 24.17
CA ASP A 301 -5.52 -16.04 24.98
C ASP A 301 -4.09 -15.74 24.50
N VAL A 302 -3.95 -15.02 23.37
CA VAL A 302 -2.65 -14.71 22.76
C VAL A 302 -2.50 -13.21 22.58
N GLU A 303 -1.45 -12.65 23.18
CA GLU A 303 -1.11 -11.24 23.00
C GLU A 303 -0.47 -11.04 21.61
N PRO A 304 -1.06 -10.20 20.73
CA PRO A 304 -0.49 -9.94 19.42
C PRO A 304 0.84 -9.18 19.50
N THR A 305 1.83 -9.65 18.78
CA THR A 305 3.16 -9.02 18.70
C THR A 305 3.38 -8.28 17.38
N MET A 306 2.38 -8.27 16.49
CA MET A 306 2.45 -7.63 15.18
C MET A 306 1.31 -6.60 15.02
N TYR A 307 1.62 -5.49 14.34
CA TYR A 307 0.64 -4.54 13.84
C TYR A 307 1.07 -4.05 12.45
N ARG A 308 0.22 -4.26 11.44
CA ARG A 308 0.49 -3.88 10.04
C ARG A 308 -0.73 -3.26 9.38
N CYS A 309 -1.58 -2.59 10.14
CA CYS A 309 -2.82 -1.95 9.67
C CYS A 309 -3.78 -2.91 8.94
N SER A 310 -3.69 -4.21 9.17
CA SER A 310 -4.63 -5.16 8.60
C SER A 310 -6.03 -4.88 9.11
N THR A 311 -6.99 -4.76 8.19
CA THR A 311 -8.36 -4.39 8.51
C THR A 311 -9.29 -5.56 8.22
N VAL A 312 -10.14 -5.92 9.17
CA VAL A 312 -11.16 -6.96 9.05
C VAL A 312 -12.50 -6.46 9.58
N THR A 313 -13.59 -7.10 9.21
CA THR A 313 -14.88 -6.91 9.89
C THR A 313 -15.02 -7.86 11.06
N GLN A 314 -15.92 -7.58 12.00
CA GLN A 314 -16.31 -8.53 13.06
C GLN A 314 -16.81 -9.85 12.46
N ASN A 315 -17.55 -9.79 11.35
CA ASN A 315 -18.04 -10.98 10.67
C ASN A 315 -16.89 -11.83 10.08
N GLU A 316 -15.89 -11.21 9.46
CA GLU A 316 -14.68 -11.90 9.00
C GLU A 316 -13.92 -12.53 10.17
N LEU A 317 -13.78 -11.82 11.28
CA LEU A 317 -13.10 -12.32 12.47
C LEU A 317 -13.80 -13.53 13.08
N VAL A 318 -15.13 -13.51 13.14
CA VAL A 318 -15.94 -14.67 13.56
C VAL A 318 -15.67 -15.90 12.67
N GLN A 319 -15.53 -15.71 11.36
CA GLN A 319 -15.20 -16.83 10.46
C GLN A 319 -13.78 -17.34 10.70
N LEU A 320 -12.80 -16.45 10.81
CA LEU A 320 -11.41 -16.84 11.07
C LEU A 320 -11.27 -17.63 12.38
N ARG A 321 -12.01 -17.27 13.42
CA ARG A 321 -12.05 -17.96 14.72
C ARG A 321 -12.61 -19.38 14.67
N ARG A 322 -13.25 -19.78 13.57
CA ARG A 322 -13.69 -21.17 13.37
C ARG A 322 -12.53 -22.11 13.10
N ILE A 323 -11.39 -21.61 12.64
CA ILE A 323 -10.18 -22.40 12.40
C ILE A 323 -9.52 -22.67 13.73
N SER A 324 -9.57 -23.91 14.17
CA SER A 324 -9.03 -24.36 15.48
C SER A 324 -7.54 -24.74 15.40
N ASP A 325 -7.05 -25.22 14.24
CA ASP A 325 -5.66 -25.64 14.04
C ASP A 325 -4.76 -24.44 13.67
N VAL A 326 -4.46 -23.60 14.68
CA VAL A 326 -3.58 -22.44 14.54
C VAL A 326 -2.22 -22.76 15.17
N VAL A 327 -1.19 -22.90 14.32
CA VAL A 327 0.16 -23.29 14.72
C VAL A 327 1.02 -22.05 14.98
N ARG A 328 1.55 -21.92 16.21
CA ARG A 328 2.36 -20.78 16.69
C ARG A 328 3.77 -21.23 17.09
N LEU A 329 4.41 -22.01 16.22
CA LEU A 329 5.76 -22.56 16.43
C LEU A 329 6.83 -21.83 15.58
N GLY A 330 6.69 -20.52 15.43
CA GLY A 330 7.63 -19.73 14.63
C GLY A 330 7.41 -19.88 13.12
N ARG A 331 8.45 -19.58 12.35
CA ARG A 331 8.41 -19.59 10.87
C ARG A 331 8.68 -20.98 10.32
N VAL A 332 8.08 -21.27 9.17
CA VAL A 332 8.40 -22.49 8.41
C VAL A 332 9.84 -22.39 7.93
N GLN A 333 10.62 -23.46 8.17
CA GLN A 333 11.97 -23.64 7.69
C GLN A 333 12.00 -24.61 6.51
N ARG A 334 11.19 -25.68 6.58
CA ARG A 334 11.11 -26.70 5.53
C ARG A 334 9.76 -27.42 5.55
N ILE A 335 9.29 -27.82 4.37
CA ILE A 335 8.11 -28.67 4.19
C ILE A 335 8.57 -29.97 3.53
N ASP A 336 8.42 -31.08 4.24
CA ASP A 336 8.60 -32.44 3.74
C ASP A 336 7.22 -33.06 3.41
N ILE A 337 7.22 -34.26 2.82
CA ILE A 337 5.97 -34.94 2.42
C ILE A 337 5.08 -35.24 3.64
N ASN A 338 5.65 -35.51 4.82
CA ASN A 338 4.93 -35.93 6.01
C ASN A 338 5.08 -35.00 7.22
N GLN A 339 5.84 -33.93 7.09
CA GLN A 339 6.05 -32.98 8.20
C GLN A 339 6.39 -31.57 7.69
N ILE A 340 6.07 -30.59 8.54
CA ILE A 340 6.50 -29.19 8.41
C ILE A 340 7.42 -28.88 9.57
N VAL A 341 8.65 -28.46 9.27
CA VAL A 341 9.65 -28.03 10.26
C VAL A 341 9.53 -26.51 10.43
N LEU A 342 9.37 -26.08 11.68
CA LEU A 342 9.26 -24.67 12.07
C LEU A 342 10.42 -24.32 13.02
N ASP A 343 10.55 -23.04 13.37
CA ASP A 343 11.60 -22.58 14.30
C ASP A 343 11.59 -23.34 15.62
N ASP A 344 10.40 -23.55 16.20
CA ASP A 344 10.21 -24.05 17.56
C ASP A 344 9.56 -25.45 17.59
N GLY A 345 9.51 -26.17 16.46
CA GLY A 345 8.94 -27.51 16.46
C GLY A 345 8.64 -28.08 15.09
N VAL A 346 7.94 -29.20 15.09
CA VAL A 346 7.55 -29.94 13.90
C VAL A 346 6.06 -30.31 14.00
N VAL A 347 5.33 -30.14 12.91
CA VAL A 347 3.93 -30.56 12.80
C VAL A 347 3.76 -31.56 11.65
N PRO A 348 2.86 -32.54 11.75
CA PRO A 348 2.61 -33.50 10.67
C PRO A 348 1.91 -32.83 9.49
N THR A 349 2.17 -33.34 8.29
CA THR A 349 1.42 -33.05 7.07
C THR A 349 1.30 -34.30 6.21
N SER A 350 0.73 -34.20 5.00
CA SER A 350 0.62 -35.33 4.08
C SER A 350 0.86 -34.86 2.63
N SER A 351 1.07 -35.83 1.73
CA SER A 351 1.18 -35.58 0.28
C SER A 351 -0.08 -34.96 -0.32
N ASP A 352 -1.24 -35.18 0.32
CA ASP A 352 -2.56 -34.72 -0.14
C ASP A 352 -2.96 -33.35 0.43
N THR A 353 -2.09 -32.78 1.27
CA THR A 353 -2.24 -31.42 1.82
C THR A 353 -1.74 -30.39 0.81
N ALA A 354 -2.53 -29.32 0.59
CA ALA A 354 -2.11 -28.15 -0.17
C ALA A 354 -1.53 -27.09 0.77
N HIS A 355 -0.29 -26.68 0.54
CA HIS A 355 0.39 -25.65 1.30
C HIS A 355 0.33 -24.33 0.51
N ILE A 356 -0.17 -23.27 1.14
CA ILE A 356 -0.42 -21.97 0.51
C ILE A 356 0.56 -20.96 1.08
N ASP A 357 1.52 -20.51 0.25
CA ASP A 357 2.49 -19.47 0.65
C ASP A 357 1.84 -18.09 0.65
N CYS A 358 1.67 -17.54 1.85
CA CYS A 358 1.18 -16.19 2.10
C CYS A 358 2.26 -15.32 2.80
N THR A 359 3.55 -15.68 2.67
CA THR A 359 4.66 -15.04 3.38
C THR A 359 5.15 -13.78 2.66
N ALA A 360 4.28 -12.78 2.50
CA ALA A 360 4.66 -11.48 1.96
C ALA A 360 4.72 -10.41 3.04
N ASP A 361 5.59 -9.43 2.85
CA ASP A 361 5.46 -8.14 3.52
C ASP A 361 4.46 -7.27 2.74
N GLY A 362 3.60 -6.54 3.42
CA GLY A 362 2.63 -5.64 2.78
C GLY A 362 3.32 -4.45 2.10
N LEU A 363 4.36 -3.90 2.75
CA LEU A 363 5.24 -2.85 2.24
C LEU A 363 6.70 -3.18 2.56
N ALA A 364 7.63 -2.66 1.75
CA ALA A 364 9.06 -2.87 1.98
C ALA A 364 9.50 -2.22 3.31
N ARG A 365 10.27 -2.97 4.10
CA ARG A 365 10.91 -2.45 5.31
C ARG A 365 12.20 -1.76 4.94
N ARG A 366 12.12 -0.46 4.74
CA ARG A 366 13.28 0.38 4.43
C ARG A 366 13.38 1.51 5.43
N PRO A 367 14.61 1.95 5.75
CA PRO A 367 14.80 3.13 6.60
C PRO A 367 14.07 4.35 6.02
N PRO A 368 13.43 5.18 6.84
CA PRO A 368 12.85 6.43 6.35
C PRO A 368 13.95 7.33 5.76
N LYS A 369 13.60 8.06 4.69
CA LYS A 369 14.45 9.06 4.05
C LYS A 369 13.71 10.38 4.02
N GLN A 370 14.44 11.49 3.85
CA GLN A 370 13.80 12.73 3.47
C GLN A 370 13.02 12.53 2.17
N VAL A 371 11.81 13.10 2.11
CA VAL A 371 10.96 13.01 0.93
C VAL A 371 11.59 13.82 -0.22
N PHE A 372 12.00 15.06 0.07
CA PHE A 372 12.62 15.98 -0.88
C PHE A 372 14.12 16.08 -0.58
N ASP A 373 14.95 15.58 -1.50
CA ASP A 373 16.42 15.57 -1.40
C ASP A 373 17.03 15.98 -2.75
N GLY A 374 17.47 17.23 -2.83
CA GLY A 374 17.95 17.82 -4.07
C GLY A 374 16.89 17.79 -5.17
N ASN A 375 17.18 17.14 -6.28
CA ASN A 375 16.26 16.94 -7.39
C ASN A 375 15.52 15.59 -7.32
N ARG A 376 15.52 14.93 -6.18
CA ARG A 376 14.84 13.64 -5.97
C ARG A 376 13.69 13.77 -4.99
N ILE A 377 12.55 13.20 -5.36
CA ILE A 377 11.40 12.97 -4.49
C ILE A 377 11.28 11.47 -4.25
N THR A 378 11.30 11.04 -2.97
CA THR A 378 11.10 9.64 -2.61
C THR A 378 9.72 9.47 -1.98
N LEU A 379 8.81 8.81 -2.70
CA LEU A 379 7.44 8.62 -2.21
C LEU A 379 7.43 7.62 -1.06
N GLN A 380 6.99 8.09 0.09
CA GLN A 380 6.86 7.36 1.34
C GLN A 380 5.55 7.76 2.03
N THR A 381 5.15 7.03 3.07
CA THR A 381 3.97 7.41 3.85
C THR A 381 4.26 8.59 4.76
N VAL A 382 3.47 9.66 4.63
CA VAL A 382 3.43 10.81 5.55
C VAL A 382 2.20 10.75 6.47
N ARG A 383 1.26 9.87 6.15
CA ARG A 383 0.18 9.38 7.01
C ARG A 383 0.18 7.87 6.92
N HIS A 384 0.23 7.19 8.07
CA HIS A 384 0.45 5.74 8.09
C HIS A 384 -0.66 4.98 7.35
N CYS A 385 -0.27 3.94 6.62
CA CYS A 385 -1.17 3.07 5.86
C CYS A 385 -2.02 3.76 4.77
N GLN A 386 -1.75 5.03 4.45
CA GLN A 386 -2.42 5.77 3.38
C GLN A 386 -1.45 6.19 2.28
N GLN A 387 -1.02 5.22 1.48
CA GLN A 387 0.03 5.39 0.48
C GLN A 387 -0.39 6.39 -0.61
N VAL A 388 -1.61 6.26 -1.14
CA VAL A 388 -2.10 7.12 -2.24
C VAL A 388 -2.35 8.55 -1.78
N PHE A 389 -2.91 8.73 -0.58
CA PHE A 389 -3.02 10.04 0.06
C PHE A 389 -1.63 10.66 0.23
N SER A 390 -0.68 9.89 0.79
CA SER A 390 0.67 10.39 1.04
C SER A 390 1.37 10.83 -0.26
N ALA A 391 1.20 10.09 -1.35
CA ALA A 391 1.76 10.46 -2.64
C ALA A 391 1.11 11.72 -3.23
N ALA A 392 -0.21 11.86 -3.14
CA ALA A 392 -0.93 13.06 -3.56
C ALA A 392 -0.55 14.28 -2.70
N PHE A 393 -0.43 14.10 -1.37
CA PHE A 393 0.00 15.16 -0.46
C PHE A 393 1.43 15.63 -0.75
N ILE A 394 2.36 14.70 -1.00
CA ILE A 394 3.75 15.03 -1.40
C ILE A 394 3.75 15.82 -2.71
N ALA A 395 2.92 15.42 -3.68
CA ALA A 395 2.80 16.16 -4.94
C ALA A 395 2.22 17.56 -4.75
N HIS A 396 1.24 17.71 -3.86
CA HIS A 396 0.73 19.04 -3.48
C HIS A 396 1.82 19.90 -2.84
N CYS A 397 2.58 19.35 -1.89
CA CYS A 397 3.70 20.09 -1.28
C CYS A 397 4.75 20.46 -2.33
N GLU A 398 5.02 19.62 -3.33
CA GLU A 398 5.90 19.95 -4.44
C GLU A 398 5.41 21.17 -5.24
N ALA A 399 4.10 21.24 -5.51
CA ALA A 399 3.47 22.30 -6.27
C ALA A 399 3.29 23.61 -5.47
N ALA A 400 3.06 23.51 -4.16
CA ALA A 400 2.65 24.63 -3.32
C ALA A 400 3.78 25.37 -2.61
N TYR A 401 4.93 24.72 -2.36
CA TYR A 401 6.04 25.29 -1.59
C TYR A 401 7.33 25.33 -2.43
N ASP A 402 8.17 26.32 -2.16
CA ASP A 402 9.37 26.57 -2.98
C ASP A 402 10.60 25.80 -2.49
N THR A 403 10.80 25.69 -1.18
CA THR A 403 12.03 25.13 -0.61
C THR A 403 11.89 23.68 -0.13
N ALA A 404 12.96 22.91 -0.26
CA ALA A 404 12.98 21.53 0.25
C ALA A 404 12.72 21.46 1.77
N ASP A 405 13.15 22.45 2.53
CA ASP A 405 12.94 22.49 3.98
C ASP A 405 11.47 22.68 4.32
N GLU A 406 10.74 23.59 3.65
CA GLU A 406 9.29 23.77 3.82
C GLU A 406 8.54 22.50 3.43
N LYS A 407 8.85 21.91 2.26
CA LYS A 407 8.24 20.68 1.78
C LYS A 407 8.44 19.51 2.78
N ASN A 408 9.68 19.33 3.26
CA ASN A 408 10.01 18.30 4.24
C ASN A 408 9.40 18.58 5.63
N HIS A 409 9.19 19.86 5.99
CA HIS A 409 8.50 20.20 7.24
C HIS A 409 7.11 19.59 7.30
N PHE A 410 6.36 19.66 6.20
CA PHE A 410 5.00 19.11 6.12
C PHE A 410 4.98 17.61 5.78
N CYS A 411 6.01 17.10 5.12
CA CYS A 411 6.11 15.71 4.68
C CYS A 411 6.91 14.83 5.66
N GLY A 412 6.63 14.94 6.95
CA GLY A 412 7.25 14.05 7.95
C GLY A 412 6.93 12.59 7.67
N VAL A 413 7.96 11.74 7.49
CA VAL A 413 7.76 10.33 7.16
C VAL A 413 7.24 9.57 8.38
N VAL A 414 6.14 8.82 8.19
CA VAL A 414 5.58 7.89 9.16
C VAL A 414 5.83 6.47 8.65
N PRO A 415 6.82 5.75 9.20
CA PRO A 415 7.18 4.42 8.71
C PRO A 415 6.04 3.40 8.83
N HIS A 416 6.03 2.43 7.91
CA HIS A 416 5.06 1.34 7.98
C HIS A 416 5.34 0.46 9.22
N PRO A 417 4.33 0.20 10.08
CA PRO A 417 4.51 -0.56 11.31
C PRO A 417 4.74 -2.05 11.05
N ASP A 418 5.45 -2.73 11.95
CA ASP A 418 5.65 -4.18 11.96
C ASP A 418 5.34 -4.81 13.31
N VAL A 419 5.94 -4.30 14.40
CA VAL A 419 5.65 -4.82 15.75
C VAL A 419 4.45 -4.09 16.35
N ALA A 420 3.81 -4.70 17.35
CA ALA A 420 2.61 -4.15 17.98
C ALA A 420 2.83 -2.71 18.47
N THR A 421 3.96 -2.44 19.11
CA THR A 421 4.30 -1.11 19.65
C THR A 421 4.58 -0.04 18.59
N ASP A 422 4.78 -0.41 17.32
CA ASP A 422 4.87 0.55 16.23
C ASP A 422 3.55 1.30 16.01
N TRP A 423 2.43 0.77 16.51
CA TRP A 423 1.18 1.52 16.56
C TRP A 423 1.35 2.87 17.27
N ILE A 424 2.11 2.89 18.39
CA ILE A 424 2.40 4.11 19.16
C ILE A 424 3.25 5.08 18.33
N ARG A 425 4.30 4.57 17.67
CA ARG A 425 5.17 5.39 16.80
C ARG A 425 4.42 5.99 15.62
N THR A 426 3.52 5.21 15.03
CA THR A 426 2.70 5.71 13.92
C THR A 426 1.65 6.71 14.38
N ALA A 427 1.03 6.49 15.55
CA ALA A 427 0.10 7.45 16.15
C ALA A 427 0.80 8.78 16.46
N HIS A 428 2.01 8.72 17.06
CA HIS A 428 2.83 9.88 17.34
C HIS A 428 3.20 10.66 16.07
N GLY A 429 3.75 9.98 15.06
CA GLY A 429 4.13 10.62 13.79
C GLY A 429 2.95 11.25 13.06
N ASN A 430 1.79 10.58 13.04
CA ASN A 430 0.55 11.14 12.49
C ASN A 430 0.10 12.39 13.24
N SER A 431 0.15 12.38 14.59
CA SER A 431 -0.25 13.53 15.41
C SER A 431 0.65 14.74 15.15
N LEU A 432 1.98 14.54 15.04
CA LEU A 432 2.92 15.61 14.70
C LEU A 432 2.65 16.21 13.32
N ASN A 433 2.39 15.38 12.31
CA ASN A 433 2.08 15.86 10.96
C ASN A 433 0.73 16.59 10.96
N SER A 434 -0.30 16.04 11.59
CA SER A 434 -1.63 16.67 11.67
C SER A 434 -1.57 18.04 12.36
N ALA A 435 -0.76 18.19 13.41
CA ALA A 435 -0.57 19.49 14.08
C ALA A 435 0.06 20.54 13.12
N LYS A 436 1.07 20.14 12.33
CA LYS A 436 1.68 21.04 11.34
C LYS A 436 0.70 21.42 10.24
N TRP A 437 -0.05 20.45 9.70
CA TRP A 437 -1.05 20.69 8.65
C TRP A 437 -2.20 21.56 9.15
N GLY A 438 -2.61 21.35 10.40
CA GLY A 438 -3.63 22.17 11.05
C GLY A 438 -3.22 23.63 11.32
N ALA A 439 -1.91 23.92 11.35
CA ALA A 439 -1.39 25.27 11.53
C ALA A 439 -1.30 26.06 10.21
N ASP A 440 -1.40 25.41 9.04
CA ASP A 440 -1.34 26.04 7.73
C ASP A 440 -2.74 26.11 7.07
N PRO A 441 -3.33 27.31 6.89
CA PRO A 441 -4.67 27.45 6.32
C PRO A 441 -4.77 26.97 4.86
N ALA A 442 -3.69 27.06 4.07
CA ALA A 442 -3.71 26.60 2.68
C ALA A 442 -3.77 25.07 2.62
N LEU A 443 -2.97 24.38 3.48
CA LEU A 443 -3.05 22.92 3.61
C LEU A 443 -4.41 22.46 4.15
N GLN A 444 -4.99 23.15 5.12
CA GLN A 444 -6.35 22.82 5.59
C GLN A 444 -7.38 22.91 4.46
N ALA A 445 -7.29 23.96 3.62
CA ALA A 445 -8.18 24.10 2.47
C ALA A 445 -7.96 22.99 1.44
N TRP A 446 -6.72 22.58 1.19
CA TRP A 446 -6.42 21.46 0.30
C TRP A 446 -6.94 20.13 0.86
N LEU A 447 -6.69 19.85 2.14
CA LEU A 447 -7.19 18.65 2.82
C LEU A 447 -8.70 18.53 2.73
N ALA A 448 -9.43 19.62 3.03
CA ALA A 448 -10.89 19.64 2.95
C ALA A 448 -11.43 19.32 1.54
N ASN A 449 -10.67 19.61 0.49
CA ASN A 449 -11.02 19.31 -0.89
C ASN A 449 -10.40 18.01 -1.44
N SER A 450 -9.49 17.39 -0.70
CA SER A 450 -8.84 16.16 -1.12
C SER A 450 -9.72 14.94 -0.86
N ARG A 451 -10.22 14.32 -1.92
CA ARG A 451 -10.99 13.06 -1.84
C ARG A 451 -10.24 11.96 -1.08
N LEU A 452 -8.91 11.93 -1.20
CA LEU A 452 -8.07 10.91 -0.56
C LEU A 452 -7.80 11.18 0.92
N ASP A 453 -8.14 12.37 1.44
CA ASP A 453 -7.93 12.68 2.86
C ASP A 453 -8.75 11.73 3.75
N GLY A 454 -10.01 11.51 3.43
CA GLY A 454 -10.88 10.54 4.10
C GLY A 454 -11.20 10.87 5.57
N PHE A 455 -10.63 11.93 6.13
CA PHE A 455 -10.82 12.41 7.51
C PHE A 455 -11.39 13.82 7.59
N SER A 456 -11.62 14.45 6.44
CA SER A 456 -12.38 15.67 6.31
C SER A 456 -13.74 15.38 5.67
N SER A 457 -14.78 16.04 6.11
CA SER A 457 -16.09 16.01 5.48
C SER A 457 -16.45 17.41 5.00
N THR A 458 -17.04 17.51 3.81
CA THR A 458 -17.67 18.75 3.32
C THR A 458 -19.05 18.95 3.91
N ASP A 459 -19.63 17.92 4.55
CA ASP A 459 -20.93 18.00 5.21
C ASP A 459 -20.83 18.77 6.52
N THR A 460 -21.90 19.48 6.86
CA THR A 460 -21.98 20.16 8.15
C THR A 460 -22.02 19.09 9.26
N PRO A 461 -21.06 19.08 10.20
CA PRO A 461 -21.07 18.13 11.31
C PRO A 461 -22.34 18.25 12.13
N SER A 462 -22.82 17.14 12.70
CA SER A 462 -23.91 17.16 13.68
C SER A 462 -23.48 17.90 14.94
N ASP A 463 -24.46 18.43 15.69
CA ASP A 463 -24.19 19.08 16.99
C ASP A 463 -23.52 18.13 17.97
N GLU A 464 -23.80 16.83 17.87
CA GLU A 464 -23.15 15.76 18.64
C GLU A 464 -21.68 15.65 18.28
N LEU A 465 -21.34 15.58 16.98
CA LEU A 465 -19.95 15.52 16.51
C LEU A 465 -19.16 16.79 16.88
N ILE A 466 -19.77 17.98 16.76
CA ILE A 466 -19.16 19.26 17.19
C ILE A 466 -18.84 19.21 18.70
N THR A 467 -19.77 18.75 19.52
CA THR A 467 -19.57 18.62 20.97
C THR A 467 -18.43 17.65 21.28
N LEU A 468 -18.37 16.52 20.56
CA LEU A 468 -17.34 15.50 20.70
C LEU A 468 -15.96 16.03 20.27
N MET A 469 -15.91 16.76 19.15
CA MET A 469 -14.67 17.39 18.65
C MET A 469 -14.14 18.46 19.62
N MET A 470 -15.02 19.24 20.23
CA MET A 470 -14.63 20.22 21.28
C MET A 470 -14.04 19.51 22.50
N GLY A 471 -14.65 18.41 22.96
CA GLY A 471 -14.10 17.60 24.04
C GLY A 471 -12.77 16.90 23.67
N ALA A 472 -12.55 16.60 22.40
CA ALA A 472 -11.29 16.03 21.92
C ALA A 472 -10.10 16.97 22.05
N LEU A 473 -10.33 18.28 21.95
CA LEU A 473 -9.27 19.28 22.11
C LEU A 473 -8.63 19.20 23.50
N ASP A 474 -9.43 18.87 24.53
CA ASP A 474 -8.95 18.71 25.90
C ASP A 474 -7.99 17.50 26.05
N HIS A 475 -8.09 16.52 25.16
CA HIS A 475 -7.26 15.32 25.19
C HIS A 475 -6.09 15.37 24.18
N ALA A 476 -6.09 16.27 23.21
CA ALA A 476 -5.10 16.28 22.13
C ALA A 476 -3.67 16.54 22.63
N GLU A 477 -3.45 17.56 23.45
CA GLU A 477 -2.14 17.90 24.02
C GLU A 477 -1.68 16.82 25.03
N PRO A 478 -2.51 16.37 26.01
CA PRO A 478 -2.15 15.27 26.88
C PRO A 478 -1.83 13.95 26.14
N ALA A 479 -2.58 13.63 25.07
CA ALA A 479 -2.31 12.44 24.26
C ALA A 479 -0.96 12.54 23.55
N LEU A 480 -0.63 13.68 22.96
CA LEU A 480 0.66 13.89 22.30
C LEU A 480 1.80 13.73 23.31
N ALA A 481 1.73 14.37 24.46
CA ALA A 481 2.73 14.23 25.52
C ALA A 481 2.90 12.76 25.98
N LYS A 482 1.79 12.03 26.10
CA LYS A 482 1.81 10.61 26.45
C LYS A 482 2.45 9.75 25.36
N LEU A 483 2.16 10.03 24.08
CA LEU A 483 2.81 9.34 22.96
C LEU A 483 4.31 9.59 22.93
N GLU A 484 4.76 10.82 23.18
CA GLU A 484 6.18 11.17 23.29
C GLU A 484 6.86 10.38 24.43
N GLN A 485 6.19 10.29 25.59
CA GLN A 485 6.68 9.47 26.73
C GLN A 485 6.84 8.02 26.31
N TYR A 486 5.81 7.41 25.71
CA TYR A 486 5.85 6.00 25.31
C TYR A 486 6.87 5.73 24.20
N VAL A 487 7.05 6.63 23.25
CA VAL A 487 8.10 6.51 22.23
C VAL A 487 9.48 6.51 22.89
N ALA A 488 9.72 7.41 23.87
CA ALA A 488 10.98 7.46 24.60
C ALA A 488 11.23 6.17 25.42
N GLU A 489 10.20 5.61 26.07
CA GLU A 489 10.29 4.32 26.76
C GLU A 489 10.67 3.18 25.82
N LEU A 490 10.05 3.12 24.63
CA LEU A 490 10.34 2.11 23.61
C LEU A 490 11.75 2.24 23.03
N ASP A 491 12.28 3.45 22.91
CA ASP A 491 13.65 3.70 22.42
C ASP A 491 14.71 3.26 23.44
N VAL A 492 14.41 3.37 24.73
CA VAL A 492 15.28 2.89 25.80
C VAL A 492 15.25 1.36 25.86
N ALA A 493 14.07 0.74 25.71
CA ALA A 493 13.90 -0.72 25.76
C ALA A 493 14.51 -1.44 24.53
N GLY A 494 14.63 -0.77 23.40
CA GLY A 494 15.20 -1.31 22.16
C GLY A 494 16.73 -1.19 22.07
N LYS A 495 17.38 -0.56 23.06
CA LYS A 495 18.85 -0.49 23.19
C LYS A 495 19.38 -1.61 24.08
#